data_7bd006d84e4788717529d5802e2a2920
#
_entry.id   7bd006d84e4788717529d5802e2a2920
#
_cell.length_a   1.000
_cell.length_b   1.000
_cell.length_c   1.000
_cell.angle_alpha   90.00
_cell.angle_beta   90.00
_cell.angle_gamma   90.00
#
_symmetry.space_group_name_H-M   'P 1'
#
loop_
_entity.id
_entity.type
_entity.pdbx_description
1 polymer ?
#
loop_
_entity_poly.entity_id
_entity_poly.type
_entity_poly.pdbx_seq_one_letter_code
_entity_poly.pdbx_strand_id
1 'polypeptide(L)'
;LIFIIINKRRLNMADVTKVTSAKPKIGGAIYSAPLGTVLPTDATTELNEAFKALGYISEDGLTNENTASTDNIKAWGGDIVDTVQTEKTDKFTYTLIESLNIDVLKEIYGNDNVSGDVGTGITIKANTKELVQHSVVIEMVLKGGILKRIVIPNGKIGEVGEIKYTDSEMVGFETTLNAFPDSEGNTHYEYIKKK
;
A
#
# COMPACT_ATOMS: atom_id res chain seq x y z
N LEU A 1 -44.91 16.29 40.43
CA LEU A 1 -44.28 15.12 39.81
C LEU A 1 -43.09 15.60 38.97
N ILE A 2 -41.86 15.55 39.50
CA ILE A 2 -40.63 16.01 38.81
C ILE A 2 -40.11 14.84 37.99
N PHE A 3 -40.22 14.95 36.67
CA PHE A 3 -39.55 14.04 35.75
C PHE A 3 -38.05 14.37 35.71
N ILE A 4 -37.21 13.54 36.36
CA ILE A 4 -35.77 13.60 36.18
C ILE A 4 -35.43 12.91 34.86
N ILE A 5 -35.15 13.73 33.85
CA ILE A 5 -34.56 13.25 32.56
C ILE A 5 -33.10 12.86 32.85
N ILE A 6 -32.85 11.58 33.09
CA ILE A 6 -31.49 11.05 33.16
C ILE A 6 -30.95 11.03 31.72
N ASN A 7 -30.19 12.06 31.37
CA ASN A 7 -29.42 12.12 30.14
C ASN A 7 -28.29 11.06 30.25
N LYS A 8 -28.54 9.85 29.72
CA LYS A 8 -27.51 8.82 29.60
C LYS A 8 -26.46 9.34 28.60
N ARG A 9 -25.45 10.07 29.09
CA ARG A 9 -24.19 10.23 28.36
C ARG A 9 -23.66 8.81 28.14
N ARG A 10 -23.75 8.29 26.91
CA ARG A 10 -22.97 7.14 26.48
C ARG A 10 -21.50 7.57 26.59
N LEU A 11 -20.84 7.18 27.67
CA LEU A 11 -19.39 7.21 27.72
C LEU A 11 -18.92 6.32 26.57
N ASN A 12 -18.21 6.91 25.60
CA ASN A 12 -17.51 6.15 24.58
C ASN A 12 -16.38 5.39 25.28
N MET A 13 -16.70 4.21 25.80
CA MET A 13 -15.71 3.31 26.40
C MET A 13 -14.89 2.67 25.26
N ALA A 14 -13.61 2.43 25.53
CA ALA A 14 -12.79 1.62 24.63
C ALA A 14 -13.45 0.26 24.38
N ASP A 15 -13.48 -0.15 23.13
CA ASP A 15 -14.15 -1.36 22.67
C ASP A 15 -13.12 -2.32 22.05
N VAL A 16 -12.78 -3.36 22.78
CA VAL A 16 -11.83 -4.39 22.39
C VAL A 16 -12.25 -5.12 21.09
N THR A 17 -13.54 -5.11 20.76
CA THR A 17 -14.03 -5.75 19.51
C THR A 17 -13.63 -4.97 18.26
N LYS A 18 -13.19 -3.71 18.41
CA LYS A 18 -12.69 -2.86 17.35
C LYS A 18 -11.18 -2.98 17.15
N VAL A 19 -10.49 -3.72 18.02
CA VAL A 19 -9.06 -4.01 17.86
C VAL A 19 -8.91 -5.17 16.90
N THR A 20 -8.10 -4.98 15.86
CA THR A 20 -7.95 -5.96 14.78
C THR A 20 -6.50 -6.17 14.38
N SER A 21 -6.22 -7.33 13.82
CA SER A 21 -5.02 -7.64 13.05
C SER A 21 -5.40 -7.83 11.59
N ALA A 22 -4.46 -7.69 10.69
CA ALA A 22 -4.66 -7.87 9.26
C ALA A 22 -3.91 -9.11 8.77
N LYS A 23 -4.51 -9.84 7.81
CA LYS A 23 -3.89 -10.94 7.07
C LYS A 23 -4.09 -10.69 5.57
N PRO A 24 -3.17 -11.14 4.71
CA PRO A 24 -3.38 -11.07 3.28
C PRO A 24 -4.64 -11.84 2.88
N LYS A 25 -5.32 -11.41 1.84
CA LYS A 25 -6.42 -12.17 1.24
C LYS A 25 -5.84 -13.42 0.55
N ILE A 26 -6.57 -14.53 0.57
CA ILE A 26 -6.17 -15.74 -0.11
C ILE A 26 -6.09 -15.46 -1.63
N GLY A 27 -4.98 -15.83 -2.25
CA GLY A 27 -4.72 -15.62 -3.68
C GLY A 27 -3.84 -14.43 -4.00
N GLY A 28 -3.36 -13.71 -2.99
CA GLY A 28 -2.46 -12.56 -3.12
C GLY A 28 -2.93 -11.37 -2.31
N ALA A 29 -1.97 -10.59 -1.82
CA ALA A 29 -2.23 -9.38 -1.05
C ALA A 29 -2.17 -8.13 -1.92
N ILE A 30 -1.27 -8.09 -2.91
CA ILE A 30 -0.94 -6.91 -3.70
C ILE A 30 -1.18 -7.21 -5.18
N TYR A 31 -1.84 -6.27 -5.84
CA TYR A 31 -2.15 -6.33 -7.27
C TYR A 31 -1.70 -5.03 -7.93
N SER A 32 -1.08 -5.14 -9.09
CA SER A 32 -0.58 -4.03 -9.89
C SER A 32 -1.28 -3.99 -11.25
N ALA A 33 -1.56 -2.80 -11.76
CA ALA A 33 -2.15 -2.58 -13.07
C ALA A 33 -1.62 -1.28 -13.71
N PRO A 34 -1.62 -1.16 -15.04
CA PRO A 34 -1.24 0.07 -15.71
C PRO A 34 -2.04 1.27 -15.21
N LEU A 35 -1.40 2.45 -15.17
CA LEU A 35 -2.06 3.71 -14.82
C LEU A 35 -3.28 3.95 -15.72
N GLY A 36 -4.38 4.41 -15.12
CA GLY A 36 -5.64 4.63 -15.83
C GLY A 36 -6.57 3.40 -15.91
N THR A 37 -6.17 2.26 -15.34
CA THR A 37 -7.07 1.11 -15.15
C THR A 37 -8.23 1.49 -14.24
N VAL A 38 -9.44 1.00 -14.55
CA VAL A 38 -10.64 1.22 -13.71
C VAL A 38 -10.39 0.68 -12.30
N LEU A 39 -10.48 1.57 -11.32
CA LEU A 39 -10.22 1.27 -9.92
C LEU A 39 -11.47 0.78 -9.20
N PRO A 40 -11.35 -0.16 -8.25
CA PRO A 40 -12.46 -0.54 -7.38
C PRO A 40 -12.80 0.61 -6.40
N THR A 41 -14.09 0.80 -6.16
CA THR A 41 -14.60 1.84 -5.24
C THR A 41 -15.20 1.27 -3.95
N ASP A 42 -14.97 0.00 -3.67
CA ASP A 42 -15.37 -0.69 -2.45
C ASP A 42 -14.45 -1.88 -2.12
N ALA A 43 -14.70 -2.55 -1.00
CA ALA A 43 -13.90 -3.67 -0.54
C ALA A 43 -14.28 -5.04 -1.13
N THR A 44 -15.32 -5.11 -1.98
CA THR A 44 -15.94 -6.37 -2.42
C THR A 44 -16.01 -6.56 -3.93
N THR A 45 -16.08 -5.48 -4.71
CA THR A 45 -16.11 -5.53 -6.18
C THR A 45 -14.88 -6.26 -6.72
N GLU A 46 -15.07 -7.12 -7.71
CA GLU A 46 -13.96 -7.79 -8.39
C GLU A 46 -13.03 -6.78 -9.04
N LEU A 47 -11.74 -7.11 -9.03
CA LEU A 47 -10.72 -6.27 -9.67
C LEU A 47 -10.84 -6.39 -11.19
N ASN A 48 -10.51 -5.31 -11.89
CA ASN A 48 -10.38 -5.34 -13.33
C ASN A 48 -9.31 -6.37 -13.75
N GLU A 49 -9.48 -7.06 -14.86
CA GLU A 49 -8.59 -8.11 -15.38
C GLU A 49 -7.15 -7.64 -15.63
N ALA A 50 -6.96 -6.34 -15.78
CA ALA A 50 -5.63 -5.73 -15.91
C ALA A 50 -4.81 -5.82 -14.62
N PHE A 51 -5.44 -5.98 -13.45
CA PHE A 51 -4.73 -6.16 -12.19
C PHE A 51 -4.07 -7.54 -12.13
N LYS A 52 -2.74 -7.57 -12.03
CA LYS A 52 -1.93 -8.78 -11.88
C LYS A 52 -1.54 -8.95 -10.42
N ALA A 53 -1.72 -10.16 -9.90
CA ALA A 53 -1.31 -10.49 -8.54
C ALA A 53 0.21 -10.58 -8.44
N LEU A 54 0.78 -9.89 -7.45
CA LEU A 54 2.22 -9.95 -7.16
C LEU A 54 2.57 -11.10 -6.19
N GLY A 55 1.64 -12.03 -5.98
CA GLY A 55 1.86 -13.24 -5.20
C GLY A 55 2.00 -12.99 -3.70
N TYR A 56 2.88 -13.80 -3.07
CA TYR A 56 3.12 -13.72 -1.63
C TYR A 56 4.06 -12.58 -1.26
N ILE A 57 3.78 -11.98 -0.10
CA ILE A 57 4.69 -11.05 0.60
C ILE A 57 5.28 -11.73 1.84
N SER A 58 6.39 -11.21 2.35
CA SER A 58 7.04 -11.73 3.56
C SER A 58 6.13 -11.66 4.79
N GLU A 59 6.49 -12.38 5.84
CA GLU A 59 5.75 -12.40 7.11
C GLU A 59 5.73 -11.05 7.82
N ASP A 60 6.66 -10.14 7.50
CA ASP A 60 6.67 -8.76 8.01
C ASP A 60 5.46 -7.94 7.54
N GLY A 61 4.80 -8.40 6.46
CA GLY A 61 3.58 -7.82 5.94
C GLY A 61 3.79 -6.52 5.17
N LEU A 62 2.91 -5.54 5.45
CA LEU A 62 2.89 -4.24 4.78
C LEU A 62 2.96 -3.13 5.82
N THR A 63 3.79 -2.13 5.58
CA THR A 63 3.79 -0.87 6.33
C THR A 63 3.31 0.28 5.45
N ASN A 64 2.53 1.21 6.03
CA ASN A 64 2.20 2.48 5.41
C ASN A 64 2.78 3.61 6.26
N GLU A 65 3.63 4.44 5.65
CA GLU A 65 4.14 5.68 6.21
C GLU A 65 3.40 6.85 5.56
N ASN A 66 2.53 7.51 6.32
CA ASN A 66 1.75 8.65 5.86
C ASN A 66 2.08 9.84 6.77
N THR A 67 3.15 10.57 6.43
CA THR A 67 3.74 11.61 7.25
C THR A 67 3.65 12.99 6.59
N ALA A 68 3.60 14.02 7.44
CA ALA A 68 3.67 15.41 7.00
C ALA A 68 4.87 16.08 7.68
N SER A 69 5.69 16.77 6.90
CA SER A 69 6.74 17.65 7.40
C SER A 69 6.20 19.06 7.55
N THR A 70 6.63 19.73 8.61
CA THR A 70 6.19 21.10 8.91
C THR A 70 7.36 21.98 9.26
N ASP A 71 7.32 23.24 8.82
CA ASP A 71 8.26 24.28 9.18
C ASP A 71 7.61 25.34 10.06
N ASN A 72 8.36 25.82 11.05
CA ASN A 72 7.90 26.86 11.95
C ASN A 72 8.19 28.26 11.38
N ILE A 73 7.17 29.08 11.29
CA ILE A 73 7.31 30.51 11.00
C ILE A 73 7.62 31.23 12.34
N LYS A 74 8.73 31.98 12.35
CA LYS A 74 9.16 32.69 13.53
C LYS A 74 8.97 34.20 13.37
N ALA A 75 8.53 34.85 14.45
CA ALA A 75 8.56 36.31 14.57
C ALA A 75 9.98 36.82 14.80
N TRP A 76 10.16 38.13 14.63
CA TRP A 76 11.41 38.82 15.05
C TRP A 76 11.60 38.63 16.55
N GLY A 77 12.70 38.02 16.94
CA GLY A 77 12.97 37.66 18.34
C GLY A 77 12.94 36.13 18.58
N GLY A 78 12.46 35.37 17.62
CA GLY A 78 12.57 33.91 17.62
C GLY A 78 11.31 33.12 18.05
N ASP A 79 10.25 33.81 18.46
CA ASP A 79 8.99 33.19 18.84
C ASP A 79 8.34 32.50 17.63
N ILE A 80 7.87 31.27 17.83
CA ILE A 80 7.11 30.53 16.80
C ILE A 80 5.68 31.11 16.77
N VAL A 81 5.31 31.69 15.63
CA VAL A 81 3.98 32.32 15.44
C VAL A 81 3.04 31.51 14.58
N ASP A 82 3.56 30.56 13.77
CA ASP A 82 2.76 29.67 12.92
C ASP A 82 3.58 28.46 12.51
N THR A 83 2.91 27.45 11.96
CA THR A 83 3.51 26.21 11.43
C THR A 83 2.90 25.90 10.08
N VAL A 84 3.72 25.79 9.03
CA VAL A 84 3.30 25.50 7.67
C VAL A 84 3.71 24.09 7.29
N GLN A 85 2.80 23.31 6.71
CA GLN A 85 3.13 22.02 6.14
C GLN A 85 3.92 22.22 4.84
N THR A 86 5.12 21.65 4.78
CA THR A 86 6.04 21.76 3.63
C THR A 86 6.03 20.55 2.74
N GLU A 87 5.74 19.37 3.30
CA GLU A 87 5.75 18.11 2.56
C GLU A 87 4.67 17.17 3.10
N LYS A 88 4.12 16.34 2.21
CA LYS A 88 3.25 15.21 2.55
C LYS A 88 3.77 13.97 1.82
N THR A 89 4.20 12.99 2.60
CA THR A 89 4.70 11.72 2.09
C THR A 89 3.71 10.61 2.40
N ASP A 90 3.45 9.76 1.42
CA ASP A 90 2.63 8.55 1.58
C ASP A 90 3.34 7.40 0.86
N LYS A 91 3.85 6.44 1.65
CA LYS A 91 4.67 5.32 1.16
C LYS A 91 4.14 4.01 1.70
N PHE A 92 4.26 2.99 0.88
CA PHE A 92 3.93 1.61 1.24
C PHE A 92 5.16 0.74 1.05
N THR A 93 5.61 0.07 2.12
CA THR A 93 6.78 -0.82 2.08
C THR A 93 6.34 -2.26 2.34
N TYR A 94 6.80 -3.18 1.51
CA TYR A 94 6.51 -4.60 1.55
C TYR A 94 7.61 -5.39 0.85
N THR A 95 7.75 -6.69 1.17
CA THR A 95 8.75 -7.55 0.51
C THR A 95 8.05 -8.61 -0.32
N LEU A 96 8.22 -8.56 -1.65
CA LEU A 96 7.72 -9.56 -2.59
C LEU A 96 8.66 -10.77 -2.58
N ILE A 97 8.13 -11.98 -2.34
CA ILE A 97 8.94 -13.20 -2.18
C ILE A 97 8.75 -14.24 -3.30
N GLU A 98 7.84 -13.99 -4.25
CA GLU A 98 7.71 -14.82 -5.43
C GLU A 98 8.74 -14.43 -6.51
N SER A 99 10.00 -14.71 -6.26
CA SER A 99 11.14 -14.30 -7.12
C SER A 99 11.15 -14.91 -8.53
N LEU A 100 10.33 -15.93 -8.80
CA LEU A 100 10.15 -16.52 -10.13
C LEU A 100 8.86 -16.07 -10.82
N ASN A 101 8.05 -15.24 -10.19
CA ASN A 101 6.84 -14.70 -10.77
C ASN A 101 7.18 -13.56 -11.75
N ILE A 102 6.78 -13.73 -13.00
CA ILE A 102 7.07 -12.75 -14.07
C ILE A 102 6.47 -11.38 -13.78
N ASP A 103 5.29 -11.30 -13.18
CA ASP A 103 4.65 -10.03 -12.87
C ASP A 103 5.41 -9.31 -11.74
N VAL A 104 5.95 -10.05 -10.76
CA VAL A 104 6.86 -9.50 -9.73
C VAL A 104 8.14 -8.96 -10.37
N LEU A 105 8.76 -9.74 -11.23
CA LEU A 105 10.00 -9.31 -11.90
C LEU A 105 9.78 -8.07 -12.76
N LYS A 106 8.65 -7.99 -13.47
CA LYS A 106 8.27 -6.80 -14.26
C LYS A 106 8.00 -5.59 -13.39
N GLU A 107 7.43 -5.80 -12.21
CA GLU A 107 7.21 -4.73 -11.23
C GLU A 107 8.54 -4.13 -10.77
N ILE A 108 9.54 -4.97 -10.48
CA ILE A 108 10.85 -4.57 -9.94
C ILE A 108 11.79 -4.01 -11.02
N TYR A 109 11.83 -4.63 -12.20
CA TYR A 109 12.79 -4.28 -13.25
C TYR A 109 12.20 -3.51 -14.42
N GLY A 110 10.87 -3.39 -14.47
CA GLY A 110 10.12 -2.76 -15.55
C GLY A 110 9.67 -3.74 -16.64
N ASN A 111 8.49 -3.52 -17.19
CA ASN A 111 7.83 -4.41 -18.17
C ASN A 111 8.69 -4.77 -19.37
N ASP A 112 9.44 -3.81 -19.95
CA ASP A 112 10.25 -3.99 -21.13
C ASP A 112 11.56 -4.75 -20.88
N ASN A 113 11.92 -4.91 -19.62
CA ASN A 113 13.20 -5.46 -19.19
C ASN A 113 13.12 -6.94 -18.80
N VAL A 114 11.93 -7.52 -18.75
CA VAL A 114 11.70 -8.91 -18.36
C VAL A 114 10.97 -9.65 -19.46
N SER A 115 11.51 -10.79 -19.89
CA SER A 115 10.93 -11.62 -20.94
C SER A 115 11.14 -13.10 -20.66
N GLY A 116 10.31 -13.94 -21.29
CA GLY A 116 10.32 -15.40 -21.11
C GLY A 116 9.47 -15.86 -19.93
N ASP A 117 9.64 -17.11 -19.55
CA ASP A 117 9.03 -17.78 -18.40
C ASP A 117 9.99 -18.81 -17.81
N VAL A 118 9.62 -19.42 -16.68
CA VAL A 118 10.48 -20.42 -16.01
C VAL A 118 10.78 -21.63 -16.91
N GLY A 119 9.86 -22.02 -17.78
CA GLY A 119 10.02 -23.17 -18.67
C GLY A 119 10.91 -22.90 -19.87
N THR A 120 10.87 -21.69 -20.42
CA THR A 120 11.64 -21.24 -21.60
C THR A 120 12.90 -20.45 -21.24
N GLY A 121 13.02 -20.04 -20.01
CA GLY A 121 14.07 -19.20 -19.47
C GLY A 121 13.63 -17.75 -19.32
N ILE A 122 13.83 -17.19 -18.13
CA ILE A 122 13.59 -15.78 -17.82
C ILE A 122 14.83 -14.98 -18.14
N THR A 123 14.67 -13.90 -18.89
CA THR A 123 15.74 -12.91 -19.13
C THR A 123 15.35 -11.60 -18.47
N ILE A 124 16.23 -11.10 -17.60
CA ILE A 124 16.10 -9.81 -16.92
C ILE A 124 17.21 -8.88 -17.39
N LYS A 125 16.89 -7.65 -17.79
CA LYS A 125 17.85 -6.61 -18.17
C LYS A 125 17.78 -5.48 -17.16
N ALA A 126 18.66 -5.49 -16.17
CA ALA A 126 18.79 -4.39 -15.22
C ALA A 126 19.43 -3.18 -15.94
N ASN A 127 18.78 -2.03 -15.87
CA ASN A 127 19.25 -0.78 -16.48
C ASN A 127 18.81 0.43 -15.64
N THR A 128 19.13 1.64 -16.10
CA THR A 128 18.87 2.91 -15.42
C THR A 128 17.56 3.58 -15.81
N LYS A 129 16.68 2.90 -16.59
CA LYS A 129 15.37 3.47 -16.93
C LYS A 129 14.51 3.60 -15.69
N GLU A 130 13.84 4.71 -15.55
CA GLU A 130 12.87 4.90 -14.49
C GLU A 130 11.68 3.96 -14.64
N LEU A 131 11.21 3.41 -13.51
CA LEU A 131 9.97 2.66 -13.46
C LEU A 131 8.78 3.58 -13.70
N VAL A 132 7.78 3.08 -14.41
CA VAL A 132 6.59 3.85 -14.75
C VAL A 132 5.61 3.89 -13.58
N GLN A 133 4.78 4.94 -13.55
CA GLN A 133 3.65 5.00 -12.63
C GLN A 133 2.59 3.97 -12.99
N HIS A 134 1.94 3.42 -12.00
CA HIS A 134 0.92 2.38 -12.13
C HIS A 134 -0.07 2.44 -10.97
N SER A 135 -1.18 1.71 -11.08
CA SER A 135 -2.18 1.63 -10.02
C SER A 135 -1.97 0.36 -9.20
N VAL A 136 -2.08 0.46 -7.87
CA VAL A 136 -1.89 -0.68 -6.96
C VAL A 136 -3.12 -0.86 -6.09
N VAL A 137 -3.52 -2.11 -5.89
CA VAL A 137 -4.57 -2.50 -4.94
C VAL A 137 -4.01 -3.50 -3.94
N ILE A 138 -4.28 -3.25 -2.66
CA ILE A 138 -3.86 -4.12 -1.57
C ILE A 138 -5.09 -4.67 -0.88
N GLU A 139 -5.20 -5.99 -0.80
CA GLU A 139 -6.34 -6.68 -0.21
C GLU A 139 -5.95 -7.46 1.04
N MET A 140 -6.68 -7.24 2.12
CA MET A 140 -6.46 -7.92 3.38
C MET A 140 -7.77 -8.27 4.08
N VAL A 141 -7.69 -9.23 4.99
CA VAL A 141 -8.79 -9.66 5.85
C VAL A 141 -8.44 -9.35 7.30
N LEU A 142 -9.27 -8.56 7.93
CA LEU A 142 -9.16 -8.21 9.34
C LEU A 142 -9.84 -9.28 10.20
N LYS A 143 -9.60 -9.23 11.53
CA LYS A 143 -10.23 -10.11 12.50
C LYS A 143 -11.76 -10.10 12.33
N GLY A 144 -12.38 -11.28 12.39
CA GLY A 144 -13.83 -11.43 12.21
C GLY A 144 -14.29 -11.46 10.73
N GLY A 145 -13.38 -11.63 9.77
CA GLY A 145 -13.72 -11.73 8.35
C GLY A 145 -14.06 -10.39 7.69
N ILE A 146 -13.66 -9.28 8.30
CA ILE A 146 -13.86 -7.93 7.75
C ILE A 146 -12.85 -7.73 6.61
N LEU A 147 -13.32 -7.33 5.44
CA LEU A 147 -12.48 -7.02 4.29
C LEU A 147 -11.96 -5.60 4.41
N LYS A 148 -10.66 -5.43 4.17
CA LYS A 148 -10.04 -4.12 3.98
C LYS A 148 -9.31 -4.11 2.65
N ARG A 149 -9.55 -3.08 1.85
CA ARG A 149 -8.89 -2.83 0.57
C ARG A 149 -8.29 -1.43 0.60
N ILE A 150 -7.03 -1.33 0.19
CA ILE A 150 -6.35 -0.06 -0.06
C ILE A 150 -6.19 0.06 -1.57
N VAL A 151 -6.56 1.21 -2.12
CA VAL A 151 -6.45 1.50 -3.55
C VAL A 151 -5.54 2.71 -3.70
N ILE A 152 -4.44 2.53 -4.40
CA ILE A 152 -3.45 3.56 -4.73
C ILE A 152 -3.61 3.88 -6.21
N PRO A 153 -4.27 4.99 -6.57
CA PRO A 153 -4.55 5.36 -7.97
C PRO A 153 -3.29 5.55 -8.80
N ASN A 154 -2.28 6.16 -8.18
CA ASN A 154 -1.04 6.54 -8.84
C ASN A 154 0.14 6.24 -7.91
N GLY A 155 0.75 5.09 -8.10
CA GLY A 155 1.93 4.65 -7.40
C GLY A 155 3.16 4.58 -8.30
N LYS A 156 4.34 4.72 -7.73
CA LYS A 156 5.62 4.47 -8.39
C LYS A 156 6.58 3.85 -7.40
N ILE A 157 7.26 2.79 -7.79
CA ILE A 157 8.34 2.24 -6.98
C ILE A 157 9.45 3.28 -6.93
N GLY A 158 9.78 3.72 -5.73
CA GLY A 158 10.83 4.68 -5.45
C GLY A 158 12.15 4.02 -5.10
N GLU A 159 12.06 2.83 -4.44
CA GLU A 159 13.23 2.11 -3.97
C GLU A 159 12.98 0.60 -3.97
N VAL A 160 14.00 -0.15 -4.34
CA VAL A 160 14.09 -1.59 -4.15
C VAL A 160 15.31 -1.83 -3.27
N GLY A 161 15.12 -2.47 -2.12
CA GLY A 161 16.16 -2.75 -1.15
C GLY A 161 17.20 -3.73 -1.66
N GLU A 162 18.12 -4.12 -0.77
CA GLU A 162 19.16 -5.10 -1.07
C GLU A 162 18.56 -6.48 -1.35
N ILE A 163 18.90 -7.06 -2.49
CA ILE A 163 18.50 -8.43 -2.85
C ILE A 163 19.58 -9.39 -2.34
N LYS A 164 19.22 -10.26 -1.39
CA LYS A 164 20.11 -11.26 -0.82
C LYS A 164 19.90 -12.61 -1.47
N TYR A 165 21.01 -13.30 -1.76
CA TYR A 165 21.03 -14.67 -2.27
C TYR A 165 21.78 -15.54 -1.28
N THR A 166 21.06 -16.28 -0.44
CA THR A 166 21.60 -17.15 0.60
C THR A 166 20.91 -18.50 0.57
N ASP A 167 21.50 -19.52 1.19
CA ASP A 167 20.93 -20.87 1.28
C ASP A 167 19.81 -20.96 2.33
N SER A 168 19.76 -20.01 3.27
CA SER A 168 18.91 -20.07 4.45
C SER A 168 17.72 -19.12 4.42
N GLU A 169 17.69 -18.17 3.47
CA GLU A 169 16.64 -17.16 3.37
C GLU A 169 16.02 -17.15 1.96
N MET A 170 14.76 -16.82 1.88
CA MET A 170 14.06 -16.63 0.60
C MET A 170 14.62 -15.39 -0.12
N VAL A 171 14.79 -15.49 -1.42
CA VAL A 171 15.04 -14.31 -2.26
C VAL A 171 13.81 -13.44 -2.27
N GLY A 172 13.94 -12.21 -1.78
CA GLY A 172 12.87 -11.24 -1.70
C GLY A 172 13.26 -9.89 -2.28
N PHE A 173 12.25 -9.13 -2.68
CA PHE A 173 12.40 -7.76 -3.19
C PHE A 173 11.70 -6.82 -2.21
N GLU A 174 12.46 -6.22 -1.29
CA GLU A 174 11.93 -5.17 -0.43
C GLU A 174 11.63 -3.95 -1.28
N THR A 175 10.38 -3.55 -1.34
CA THR A 175 9.87 -2.57 -2.27
C THR A 175 9.22 -1.43 -1.53
N THR A 176 9.63 -0.20 -1.81
CA THR A 176 8.97 1.03 -1.35
C THR A 176 8.23 1.68 -2.50
N LEU A 177 6.90 1.67 -2.41
CA LEU A 177 5.98 2.29 -3.33
C LEU A 177 5.60 3.69 -2.82
N ASN A 178 5.90 4.74 -3.57
CA ASN A 178 5.43 6.09 -3.30
C ASN A 178 4.04 6.27 -3.92
N ALA A 179 3.08 6.76 -3.13
CA ALA A 179 1.75 7.12 -3.60
C ALA A 179 1.69 8.62 -3.92
N PHE A 180 1.24 8.92 -5.13
CA PHE A 180 1.08 10.29 -5.62
C PHE A 180 -0.40 10.69 -5.65
N PRO A 181 -0.72 11.99 -5.50
CA PRO A 181 -2.09 12.46 -5.59
C PRO A 181 -2.73 12.14 -6.94
N ASP A 182 -3.97 11.76 -6.91
CA ASP A 182 -4.85 11.72 -8.09
C ASP A 182 -5.43 13.11 -8.41
N SER A 183 -6.37 13.19 -9.34
CA SER A 183 -7.01 14.45 -9.75
C SER A 183 -7.82 15.13 -8.63
N GLU A 184 -8.18 14.39 -7.58
CA GLU A 184 -8.90 14.90 -6.41
C GLU A 184 -7.95 15.23 -5.23
N GLY A 185 -6.65 14.99 -5.40
CA GLY A 185 -5.63 15.25 -4.38
C GLY A 185 -5.46 14.11 -3.37
N ASN A 186 -6.06 12.92 -3.61
CA ASN A 186 -5.95 11.78 -2.73
C ASN A 186 -4.82 10.85 -3.17
N THR A 187 -3.97 10.44 -2.24
CA THR A 187 -2.84 9.52 -2.50
C THR A 187 -3.28 8.06 -2.48
N HIS A 188 -4.23 7.71 -1.62
CA HIS A 188 -4.87 6.40 -1.59
C HIS A 188 -6.27 6.46 -1.01
N TYR A 189 -7.05 5.40 -1.23
CA TYR A 189 -8.37 5.19 -0.66
C TYR A 189 -8.39 3.90 0.16
N GLU A 190 -9.08 3.90 1.28
CA GLU A 190 -9.27 2.71 2.11
C GLU A 190 -10.75 2.36 2.22
N TYR A 191 -11.08 1.13 1.85
CA TYR A 191 -12.44 0.59 1.94
C TYR A 191 -12.48 -0.55 2.94
N ILE A 192 -13.38 -0.45 3.93
CA ILE A 192 -13.54 -1.47 4.97
C ILE A 192 -15.00 -1.91 4.98
N LYS A 193 -15.25 -3.22 4.84
CA LYS A 193 -16.60 -3.78 4.83
C LYS A 193 -16.64 -5.14 5.52
N LYS A 194 -17.66 -5.36 6.33
CA LYS A 194 -17.95 -6.69 6.85
C LYS A 194 -18.53 -7.54 5.71
N LYS A 195 -18.02 -8.78 5.58
CA LYS A 195 -18.50 -9.74 4.58
C LYS A 195 -19.91 -10.22 4.92
#